data_5a74236621980936a82aca636beb5707
#
_entry.id   5a74236621980936a82aca636beb5707
#
_cell.length_a   1.000
_cell.length_b   1.000
_cell.length_c   1.000
_cell.angle_alpha   90.00
_cell.angle_beta   90.00
_cell.angle_gamma   90.00
#
_symmetry.space_group_name_H-M   'P 1'
#
loop_
_entity.id
_entity.type
_entity.pdbx_description
1 polymer ?
#
loop_
_entity_poly.entity_id
_entity_poly.type
_entity_poly.pdbx_seq_one_letter_code
_entity_poly.pdbx_strand_id
1 'polypeptide(L)'
;MKTVDAIYSRKSTRHYRNVRIERAVLQEILSAGIQAPSPKNDQPWKFLIVEEEEKKEAIANILEKQLEKVGERNAMTGIIRKDIESAFESVRILKEASTLIFVYLDTNIYDMHNDNLVWELNAADVECTHIMAIGAAIQNILLAATDKGIDSLW
;
A
#
# COMPACT_ATOMS: atom_id res chain seq x y z
N MET A 1 13.64 17.92 5.07
CA MET A 1 13.14 17.99 6.49
C MET A 1 13.97 17.00 7.34
N LYS A 2 14.05 17.17 8.68
CA LYS A 2 14.65 16.11 9.53
C LYS A 2 13.72 14.92 9.59
N THR A 3 14.26 13.70 9.71
CA THR A 3 13.47 12.47 9.78
C THR A 3 12.40 12.50 10.88
N VAL A 4 12.77 13.03 12.05
CA VAL A 4 11.86 13.16 13.20
C VAL A 4 10.69 14.11 12.87
N ASP A 5 10.95 15.21 12.19
CA ASP A 5 9.92 16.16 11.78
C ASP A 5 8.94 15.51 10.78
N ALA A 6 9.45 14.70 9.83
CA ALA A 6 8.60 13.94 8.91
C ALA A 6 7.70 12.94 9.64
N ILE A 7 8.24 12.24 10.64
CA ILE A 7 7.46 11.29 11.44
C ILE A 7 6.30 11.99 12.17
N TYR A 8 6.56 13.14 12.80
CA TYR A 8 5.53 13.86 13.56
C TYR A 8 4.55 14.65 12.67
N SER A 9 4.96 15.10 11.49
CA SER A 9 4.09 15.86 10.58
C SER A 9 3.25 14.98 9.68
N ARG A 10 3.66 13.72 9.43
CA ARG A 10 2.89 12.79 8.61
C ARG A 10 1.50 12.55 9.20
N LYS A 11 0.50 12.68 8.39
CA LYS A 11 -0.90 12.35 8.71
C LYS A 11 -1.55 11.60 7.55
N SER A 12 -2.62 10.89 7.84
CA SER A 12 -3.46 10.25 6.81
C SER A 12 -4.39 11.28 6.18
N THR A 13 -4.14 11.64 4.94
CA THR A 13 -4.94 12.61 4.19
C THR A 13 -5.98 11.88 3.34
N ARG A 14 -7.23 12.36 3.37
CA ARG A 14 -8.38 11.72 2.71
C ARG A 14 -9.06 12.60 1.65
N HIS A 15 -8.52 13.79 1.41
CA HIS A 15 -8.96 14.71 0.36
C HIS A 15 -7.75 15.17 -0.42
N TYR A 16 -7.76 14.97 -1.72
CA TYR A 16 -6.65 15.27 -2.59
C TYR A 16 -7.01 16.32 -3.62
N ARG A 17 -5.98 17.06 -4.02
CA ARG A 17 -6.06 17.88 -5.24
C ARG A 17 -5.62 16.98 -6.39
N ASN A 18 -6.34 17.01 -7.51
CA ASN A 18 -5.96 16.27 -8.71
C ASN A 18 -4.75 16.96 -9.40
N VAL A 19 -3.58 16.85 -8.75
CA VAL A 19 -2.32 17.40 -9.24
C VAL A 19 -1.36 16.24 -9.41
N ARG A 20 -0.87 16.06 -10.62
CA ARG A 20 0.09 15.01 -10.93
C ARG A 20 1.41 15.23 -10.19
N ILE A 21 1.96 14.17 -9.64
CA ILE A 21 3.29 14.17 -9.03
C ILE A 21 4.34 14.12 -10.16
N GLU A 22 5.36 14.99 -10.08
CA GLU A 22 6.48 14.92 -11.03
C GLU A 22 7.18 13.57 -10.94
N ARG A 23 7.49 12.99 -12.11
CA ARG A 23 8.09 11.65 -12.18
C ARG A 23 9.40 11.51 -11.37
N ALA A 24 10.23 12.54 -11.38
CA ALA A 24 11.47 12.56 -10.60
C ALA A 24 11.18 12.48 -9.09
N VAL A 25 10.19 13.23 -8.61
CA VAL A 25 9.78 13.22 -7.20
C VAL A 25 9.20 11.87 -6.82
N LEU A 26 8.35 11.28 -7.66
CA LEU A 26 7.80 9.95 -7.44
C LEU A 26 8.91 8.88 -7.38
N GLN A 27 9.91 8.98 -8.26
CA GLN A 27 11.07 8.08 -8.22
C GLN A 27 11.88 8.21 -6.94
N GLU A 28 12.10 9.43 -6.43
CA GLU A 28 12.77 9.63 -5.14
C GLU A 28 11.98 9.02 -3.98
N ILE A 29 10.66 9.16 -3.96
CA ILE A 29 9.77 8.58 -2.96
C ILE A 29 9.85 7.04 -3.00
N LEU A 30 9.77 6.43 -4.18
CA LEU A 30 9.87 4.98 -4.34
C LEU A 30 11.27 4.47 -3.98
N SER A 31 12.32 5.24 -4.31
CA SER A 31 13.70 4.93 -3.93
C SER A 31 13.88 4.89 -2.41
N ALA A 32 13.20 5.74 -1.66
CA ALA A 32 13.20 5.66 -0.20
C ALA A 32 12.53 4.37 0.30
N GLY A 33 11.47 3.92 -0.37
CA GLY A 33 10.78 2.66 -0.05
C GLY A 33 11.71 1.47 -0.13
N ILE A 34 12.47 1.35 -1.21
CA ILE A 34 13.40 0.21 -1.41
C ILE A 34 14.61 0.20 -0.47
N GLN A 35 14.84 1.26 0.30
CA GLN A 35 15.86 1.28 1.36
C GLN A 35 15.38 0.65 2.69
N ALA A 36 14.15 0.16 2.74
CA ALA A 36 13.66 -0.53 3.92
C ALA A 36 14.46 -1.82 4.19
N PRO A 37 14.64 -2.21 5.45
CA PRO A 37 15.25 -3.49 5.77
C PRO A 37 14.34 -4.64 5.36
N SER A 38 14.95 -5.76 4.95
CA SER A 38 14.23 -7.01 4.70
C SER A 38 15.07 -8.22 5.16
N PRO A 39 14.43 -9.34 5.52
CA PRO A 39 15.15 -10.56 5.86
C PRO A 39 16.12 -10.93 4.75
N LYS A 40 17.37 -11.25 5.09
CA LYS A 40 18.43 -11.62 4.13
C LYS A 40 18.60 -10.67 2.95
N ASN A 41 18.08 -9.44 3.06
CA ASN A 41 18.00 -8.46 1.95
C ASN A 41 17.18 -8.96 0.75
N ASP A 42 16.14 -9.73 0.99
CA ASP A 42 15.30 -10.34 -0.05
C ASP A 42 14.49 -9.32 -0.85
N GLN A 43 14.25 -8.14 -0.29
CA GLN A 43 13.52 -7.04 -0.92
C GLN A 43 12.18 -7.51 -1.53
N PRO A 44 11.26 -8.03 -0.70
CA PRO A 44 10.09 -8.81 -1.14
C PRO A 44 8.97 -7.98 -1.75
N TRP A 45 9.21 -6.73 -2.05
CA TRP A 45 8.22 -5.78 -2.55
C TRP A 45 8.27 -5.61 -4.07
N LYS A 46 7.11 -5.51 -4.67
CA LYS A 46 6.92 -5.00 -6.02
C LYS A 46 5.97 -3.81 -5.96
N PHE A 47 6.30 -2.73 -6.68
CA PHE A 47 5.46 -1.53 -6.76
C PHE A 47 4.81 -1.44 -8.13
N LEU A 48 3.49 -1.29 -8.15
CA LEU A 48 2.73 -0.92 -9.33
C LEU A 48 2.15 0.47 -9.14
N ILE A 49 2.51 1.38 -10.02
CA ILE A 49 2.06 2.77 -10.00
C ILE A 49 0.95 2.93 -11.03
N VAL A 50 -0.17 3.51 -10.61
CA VAL A 50 -1.31 3.81 -11.47
C VAL A 50 -1.63 5.30 -11.38
N GLU A 51 -1.50 6.01 -12.49
CA GLU A 51 -1.76 7.44 -12.62
C GLU A 51 -2.86 7.75 -13.66
N GLU A 52 -3.16 6.78 -14.55
CA GLU A 52 -4.17 6.97 -15.60
C GLU A 52 -5.58 6.91 -15.01
N GLU A 53 -6.36 7.97 -15.24
CA GLU A 53 -7.74 8.10 -14.73
C GLU A 53 -8.62 6.91 -15.09
N GLU A 54 -8.57 6.44 -16.35
CA GLU A 54 -9.35 5.30 -16.81
C GLU A 54 -9.05 4.03 -16.01
N LYS A 55 -7.78 3.80 -15.66
CA LYS A 55 -7.37 2.64 -14.86
C LYS A 55 -7.81 2.78 -13.40
N LYS A 56 -7.67 3.97 -12.82
CA LYS A 56 -8.14 4.26 -11.47
C LYS A 56 -9.64 4.05 -11.36
N GLU A 57 -10.40 4.55 -12.33
CA GLU A 57 -11.84 4.39 -12.38
C GLU A 57 -12.25 2.91 -12.57
N ALA A 58 -11.55 2.17 -13.43
CA ALA A 58 -11.79 0.75 -13.60
C ALA A 58 -11.56 -0.04 -12.30
N ILE A 59 -10.48 0.26 -11.58
CA ILE A 59 -10.18 -0.34 -10.26
C ILE A 59 -11.28 0.01 -9.26
N ALA A 60 -11.67 1.28 -9.16
CA ALA A 60 -12.71 1.73 -8.26
C ALA A 60 -14.05 1.03 -8.53
N ASN A 61 -14.45 0.92 -9.80
CA ASN A 61 -15.69 0.24 -10.20
C ASN A 61 -15.69 -1.25 -9.84
N ILE A 62 -14.54 -1.92 -9.91
CA ILE A 62 -14.40 -3.31 -9.47
C ILE A 62 -14.58 -3.40 -7.95
N LEU A 63 -13.94 -2.51 -7.19
CA LEU A 63 -14.04 -2.47 -5.74
C LEU A 63 -15.48 -2.16 -5.28
N GLU A 64 -16.14 -1.18 -5.89
CA GLU A 64 -17.53 -0.84 -5.60
C GLU A 64 -18.46 -2.06 -5.78
N LYS A 65 -18.37 -2.73 -6.93
CA LYS A 65 -19.16 -3.95 -7.19
C LYS A 65 -18.90 -5.07 -6.18
N GLN A 66 -17.67 -5.21 -5.68
CA GLN A 66 -17.38 -6.20 -4.65
C GLN A 66 -17.97 -5.79 -3.30
N LEU A 67 -17.88 -4.49 -2.94
CA LEU A 67 -18.46 -3.96 -1.71
C LEU A 67 -19.99 -4.09 -1.70
N GLU A 68 -20.65 -3.85 -2.84
CA GLU A 68 -22.09 -4.06 -2.99
C GLU A 68 -22.46 -5.52 -2.68
N LYS A 69 -21.77 -6.49 -3.29
CA LYS A 69 -21.99 -7.93 -3.02
C LYS A 69 -21.76 -8.31 -1.56
N VAL A 70 -20.73 -7.74 -0.93
CA VAL A 70 -20.45 -7.94 0.50
C VAL A 70 -21.58 -7.31 1.33
N GLY A 71 -22.03 -6.12 0.95
CA GLY A 71 -23.14 -5.43 1.59
C GLY A 71 -24.43 -6.24 1.57
N GLU A 72 -24.81 -6.79 0.40
CA GLU A 72 -25.97 -7.66 0.24
C GLU A 72 -25.88 -8.92 1.11
N ARG A 73 -24.71 -9.59 1.12
CA ARG A 73 -24.48 -10.78 1.96
C ARG A 73 -24.60 -10.45 3.45
N ASN A 74 -24.05 -9.32 3.88
CA ASN A 74 -24.07 -8.90 5.28
C ASN A 74 -25.44 -8.38 5.73
N ALA A 75 -26.23 -7.80 4.84
CA ALA A 75 -27.61 -7.43 5.13
C ALA A 75 -28.46 -8.66 5.52
N MET A 76 -28.15 -9.82 4.95
CA MET A 76 -28.79 -11.09 5.31
C MET A 76 -28.35 -11.64 6.68
N THR A 77 -27.18 -11.24 7.17
CA THR A 77 -26.57 -11.74 8.42
C THR A 77 -26.61 -10.76 9.59
N GLY A 78 -27.07 -9.52 9.36
CA GLY A 78 -27.16 -8.49 10.40
C GLY A 78 -25.80 -7.89 10.85
N ILE A 79 -24.72 -8.18 10.15
CA ILE A 79 -23.36 -7.73 10.50
C ILE A 79 -22.96 -6.47 9.73
N ILE A 80 -22.78 -5.39 10.48
CA ILE A 80 -21.92 -4.21 10.31
C ILE A 80 -22.09 -3.35 9.04
N ARG A 81 -23.01 -2.37 9.11
CA ARG A 81 -23.12 -1.26 8.13
C ARG A 81 -21.90 -0.32 8.12
N LYS A 82 -21.31 -0.04 9.28
CA LYS A 82 -20.24 0.96 9.42
C LYS A 82 -18.95 0.62 8.67
N ASP A 83 -18.56 -0.64 8.65
CA ASP A 83 -17.32 -1.07 7.97
C ASP A 83 -17.47 -0.99 6.45
N ILE A 84 -18.66 -1.26 5.94
CA ILE A 84 -18.97 -1.15 4.51
C ILE A 84 -18.98 0.32 4.07
N GLU A 85 -19.60 1.20 4.87
CA GLU A 85 -19.57 2.65 4.61
C GLU A 85 -18.14 3.20 4.57
N SER A 86 -17.29 2.77 5.53
CA SER A 86 -15.87 3.12 5.55
C SER A 86 -15.10 2.60 4.33
N ALA A 87 -15.46 1.43 3.83
CA ALA A 87 -14.85 0.86 2.63
C ALA A 87 -15.25 1.63 1.36
N PHE A 88 -16.50 2.05 1.22
CA PHE A 88 -16.92 2.94 0.13
C PHE A 88 -16.22 4.29 0.17
N GLU A 89 -16.02 4.84 1.38
CA GLU A 89 -15.24 6.07 1.55
C GLU A 89 -13.79 5.87 1.07
N SER A 90 -13.19 4.72 1.32
CA SER A 90 -11.85 4.39 0.82
C SER A 90 -11.80 4.35 -0.71
N VAL A 91 -12.85 3.84 -1.37
CA VAL A 91 -12.93 3.85 -2.84
C VAL A 91 -13.08 5.28 -3.38
N ARG A 92 -13.84 6.15 -2.70
CA ARG A 92 -13.91 7.57 -3.06
C ARG A 92 -12.54 8.23 -2.99
N ILE A 93 -11.79 7.99 -1.91
CA ILE A 93 -10.44 8.52 -1.73
C ILE A 93 -9.50 8.05 -2.85
N LEU A 94 -9.61 6.78 -3.24
CA LEU A 94 -8.85 6.20 -4.35
C LEU A 94 -9.11 6.93 -5.67
N LYS A 95 -10.36 7.27 -5.97
CA LYS A 95 -10.74 8.05 -7.18
C LYS A 95 -10.13 9.45 -7.17
N GLU A 96 -10.06 10.10 -6.01
CA GLU A 96 -9.53 11.47 -5.87
C GLU A 96 -8.00 11.54 -5.92
N ALA A 97 -7.29 10.45 -5.56
CA ALA A 97 -5.85 10.43 -5.54
C ALA A 97 -5.26 10.56 -6.96
N SER A 98 -4.25 11.41 -7.14
CA SER A 98 -3.57 11.56 -8.43
C SER A 98 -2.69 10.36 -8.79
N THR A 99 -2.20 9.65 -7.78
CA THR A 99 -1.30 8.51 -7.95
C THR A 99 -1.66 7.42 -6.95
N LEU A 100 -1.81 6.19 -7.43
CA LEU A 100 -1.96 5.00 -6.60
C LEU A 100 -0.68 4.19 -6.67
N ILE A 101 -0.22 3.71 -5.51
CA ILE A 101 0.92 2.82 -5.40
C ILE A 101 0.44 1.51 -4.78
N PHE A 102 0.31 0.47 -5.59
CA PHE A 102 0.06 -0.88 -5.09
C PHE A 102 1.38 -1.52 -4.71
N VAL A 103 1.41 -2.08 -3.52
CA VAL A 103 2.59 -2.79 -3.00
C VAL A 103 2.26 -4.27 -2.89
N TYR A 104 2.99 -5.09 -3.61
CA TYR A 104 2.79 -6.53 -3.67
C TYR A 104 3.94 -7.27 -2.98
N LEU A 105 3.60 -8.38 -2.35
CA LEU A 105 4.57 -9.37 -1.92
C LEU A 105 5.00 -10.20 -3.14
N ASP A 106 6.30 -10.25 -3.43
CA ASP A 106 6.86 -11.15 -4.44
C ASP A 106 7.01 -12.56 -3.85
N THR A 107 6.08 -13.43 -4.18
CA THR A 107 6.08 -14.82 -3.68
C THR A 107 7.13 -15.71 -4.33
N ASN A 108 7.76 -15.29 -5.44
CA ASN A 108 8.83 -16.07 -6.07
C ASN A 108 10.09 -16.17 -5.19
N ILE A 109 10.21 -15.33 -4.17
CA ILE A 109 11.30 -15.34 -3.20
C ILE A 109 11.33 -16.65 -2.40
N TYR A 110 10.17 -17.26 -2.19
CA TYR A 110 10.08 -18.54 -1.44
C TYR A 110 10.79 -19.70 -2.15
N ASP A 111 10.80 -19.71 -3.47
CA ASP A 111 11.44 -20.75 -4.28
C ASP A 111 12.97 -20.63 -4.24
N MET A 112 13.51 -19.42 -4.04
CA MET A 112 14.95 -19.18 -4.02
C MET A 112 15.65 -19.64 -2.73
N HIS A 113 14.90 -19.85 -1.66
CA HIS A 113 15.45 -20.18 -0.34
C HIS A 113 15.15 -21.61 0.11
N ASN A 114 14.54 -22.43 -0.73
CA ASN A 114 14.02 -23.75 -0.35
C ASN A 114 15.12 -24.83 -0.18
N ASP A 115 16.37 -24.57 -0.58
CA ASP A 115 17.37 -25.63 -0.67
C ASP A 115 18.19 -25.89 0.61
N ASN A 116 18.09 -25.10 1.68
CA ASN A 116 18.89 -25.34 2.90
C ASN A 116 18.34 -24.67 4.17
N LEU A 117 17.05 -24.76 4.47
CA LEU A 117 16.54 -24.29 5.75
C LEU A 117 16.92 -25.25 6.89
N VAL A 118 18.05 -24.96 7.54
CA VAL A 118 18.50 -25.59 8.79
C VAL A 118 17.58 -25.25 9.98
N TRP A 119 16.59 -24.35 9.77
CA TRP A 119 15.63 -23.93 10.78
C TRP A 119 14.23 -24.34 10.31
N GLU A 120 13.51 -25.03 11.17
CA GLU A 120 12.09 -25.38 10.99
C GLU A 120 11.17 -24.13 11.09
N LEU A 121 11.48 -23.09 10.32
CA LEU A 121 10.54 -21.97 10.15
C LEU A 121 9.42 -22.47 9.24
N ASN A 122 8.19 -22.40 9.72
CA ASN A 122 7.07 -22.70 8.87
C ASN A 122 6.88 -21.57 7.83
N ALA A 123 6.21 -21.89 6.71
CA ALA A 123 6.00 -20.92 5.63
C ALA A 123 5.30 -19.62 6.10
N ALA A 124 4.43 -19.72 7.10
CA ALA A 124 3.72 -18.58 7.67
C ALA A 124 4.67 -17.63 8.42
N ASP A 125 5.69 -18.11 9.11
CA ASP A 125 6.66 -17.25 9.80
C ASP A 125 7.52 -16.50 8.80
N VAL A 126 7.93 -17.15 7.70
CA VAL A 126 8.67 -16.51 6.61
C VAL A 126 7.82 -15.43 5.94
N GLU A 127 6.58 -15.72 5.60
CA GLU A 127 5.63 -14.77 5.02
C GLU A 127 5.43 -13.56 5.95
N CYS A 128 5.25 -13.79 7.25
CA CYS A 128 5.09 -12.73 8.24
C CYS A 128 6.28 -11.76 8.24
N THR A 129 7.51 -12.25 8.18
CA THR A 129 8.70 -11.39 8.16
C THR A 129 8.80 -10.57 6.87
N HIS A 130 8.38 -11.10 5.73
CA HIS A 130 8.32 -10.36 4.47
C HIS A 130 7.21 -9.30 4.48
N ILE A 131 6.04 -9.61 5.05
CA ILE A 131 4.96 -8.63 5.22
C ILE A 131 5.42 -7.47 6.12
N MET A 132 6.17 -7.74 7.20
CA MET A 132 6.76 -6.70 8.04
C MET A 132 7.74 -5.81 7.26
N ALA A 133 8.56 -6.39 6.38
CA ALA A 133 9.46 -5.64 5.51
C ALA A 133 8.70 -4.74 4.51
N ILE A 134 7.59 -5.22 3.94
CA ILE A 134 6.69 -4.41 3.10
C ILE A 134 6.12 -3.24 3.90
N GLY A 135 5.67 -3.45 5.14
CA GLY A 135 5.20 -2.37 6.01
C GLY A 135 6.27 -1.31 6.26
N ALA A 136 7.54 -1.72 6.44
CA ALA A 136 8.66 -0.79 6.56
C ALA A 136 8.90 0.00 5.26
N ALA A 137 8.80 -0.65 4.10
CA ALA A 137 8.93 0.01 2.80
C ALA A 137 7.81 1.04 2.58
N ILE A 138 6.56 0.70 2.90
CA ILE A 138 5.43 1.62 2.83
C ILE A 138 5.66 2.82 3.76
N GLN A 139 6.10 2.60 4.99
CA GLN A 139 6.37 3.69 5.92
C GLN A 139 7.46 4.64 5.40
N ASN A 140 8.52 4.12 4.78
CA ASN A 140 9.54 4.95 4.14
C ASN A 140 8.95 5.79 3.00
N ILE A 141 8.09 5.22 2.16
CA ILE A 141 7.36 5.93 1.09
C ILE A 141 6.54 7.08 1.68
N LEU A 142 5.77 6.83 2.73
CA LEU A 142 4.92 7.84 3.38
C LEU A 142 5.74 8.99 3.96
N LEU A 143 6.88 8.69 4.60
CA LEU A 143 7.78 9.70 5.16
C LEU A 143 8.48 10.52 4.07
N ALA A 144 8.94 9.87 3.00
CA ALA A 144 9.54 10.54 1.86
C ALA A 144 8.53 11.45 1.14
N ALA A 145 7.28 11.01 0.96
CA ALA A 145 6.20 11.85 0.43
C ALA A 145 5.98 13.08 1.31
N THR A 146 5.89 12.90 2.63
CA THR A 146 5.76 14.00 3.59
C THR A 146 6.91 15.01 3.49
N ASP A 147 8.16 14.53 3.37
CA ASP A 147 9.34 15.39 3.19
C ASP A 147 9.27 16.24 1.90
N LYS A 148 8.63 15.71 0.87
CA LYS A 148 8.37 16.42 -0.41
C LYS A 148 7.12 17.29 -0.39
N GLY A 149 6.41 17.38 0.73
CA GLY A 149 5.15 18.12 0.83
C GLY A 149 3.97 17.45 0.11
N ILE A 150 4.06 16.14 -0.11
CA ILE A 150 3.01 15.32 -0.73
C ILE A 150 2.27 14.58 0.36
N ASP A 151 0.98 14.82 0.43
CA ASP A 151 0.07 14.13 1.33
C ASP A 151 -0.23 12.71 0.85
N SER A 152 -0.40 11.78 1.79
CA SER A 152 -0.60 10.38 1.48
C SER A 152 -1.52 9.66 2.47
N LEU A 153 -1.99 8.48 2.08
CA LEU A 153 -2.80 7.57 2.90
C LEU A 153 -2.40 6.13 2.59
N TRP A 154 -2.35 5.34 3.63
CA TRP A 154 -2.21 3.87 3.57
C TRP A 154 -3.38 3.21 4.29
#